data_ca2bffe4bddc4a27f2f8fcc9e1340203
#
_entry.id   ca2bffe4bddc4a27f2f8fcc9e1340203
#
_cell.length_a   1.000
_cell.length_b   1.000
_cell.length_c   1.000
_cell.angle_alpha   90.00
_cell.angle_beta   90.00
_cell.angle_gamma   90.00
#
_symmetry.space_group_name_H-M   'P 1'
#
loop_
_entity.id
_entity.type
_entity.pdbx_description
1 polymer ?
#
loop_
_entity_poly.entity_id
_entity_poly.type
_entity_poly.pdbx_seq_one_letter_code
_entity_poly.pdbx_strand_id
1 'polypeptide(L)'
;NTPLPEDMEMQTATGIVYAVTTSGVPVDGVMTVTIQASDAGASGNLPEGESLTLLSPVPGVESIGLTGTGGIIGGADIEPVPELLDRLLFRKRNPPVGGAVHDYVIWAREMAGVSRAWAFDAWHGPCTIGLAWVYDDRSVITPGYQDRKNMEDYLFRHTDPATGVWVGKPGGIEVWPVELVLRPVNMVIDITPDTSATRKAVQSRLLTLQKTLQPGQTLPISAIRTAIGTASGVTDYKLNLTADIPCAQNELITIGVLTWPTV
;
A
#
# COMPACT_ATOMS: atom_id res chain seq x y z
N ASN A 1 -23.82 -4.14 32.33
CA ASN A 1 -22.97 -4.86 31.35
C ASN A 1 -23.84 -5.35 30.19
N THR A 2 -24.19 -4.47 29.28
CA THR A 2 -24.97 -4.83 28.10
C THR A 2 -23.99 -5.11 26.96
N PRO A 3 -23.98 -6.32 26.38
CA PRO A 3 -23.15 -6.60 25.19
C PRO A 3 -23.68 -5.82 24.00
N LEU A 4 -22.81 -5.40 23.10
CA LEU A 4 -23.21 -4.86 21.80
C LEU A 4 -23.53 -6.03 20.87
N PRO A 5 -24.76 -6.12 20.31
CA PRO A 5 -25.13 -7.19 19.39
C PRO A 5 -24.31 -7.14 18.09
N GLU A 6 -24.24 -8.28 17.40
CA GLU A 6 -23.79 -8.36 16.01
C GLU A 6 -24.77 -7.60 15.10
N ASP A 7 -24.33 -7.22 13.92
CA ASP A 7 -25.06 -6.45 12.91
C ASP A 7 -25.46 -5.01 13.32
N MET A 8 -24.97 -4.54 14.46
CA MET A 8 -25.12 -3.12 14.82
C MET A 8 -24.26 -2.25 13.91
N GLU A 9 -24.85 -1.19 13.41
CA GLU A 9 -24.18 -0.28 12.51
C GLU A 9 -23.57 0.93 13.24
N MET A 10 -22.35 1.25 12.83
CA MET A 10 -21.62 2.45 13.25
C MET A 10 -21.21 3.22 12.01
N GLN A 11 -21.11 4.55 12.12
CA GLN A 11 -20.66 5.38 11.01
C GLN A 11 -19.60 6.39 11.44
N THR A 12 -18.74 6.76 10.48
CA THR A 12 -17.82 7.90 10.60
C THR A 12 -18.55 9.21 10.42
N ALA A 13 -17.90 10.33 10.77
CA ALA A 13 -18.39 11.67 10.45
C ALA A 13 -18.57 11.92 8.94
N THR A 14 -17.86 11.15 8.09
CA THR A 14 -17.97 11.20 6.62
C THR A 14 -19.07 10.31 6.07
N GLY A 15 -19.78 9.54 6.91
CA GLY A 15 -20.91 8.73 6.52
C GLY A 15 -20.57 7.31 6.06
N ILE A 16 -19.34 6.85 6.24
CA ILE A 16 -18.95 5.46 5.94
C ILE A 16 -19.50 4.55 7.05
N VAL A 17 -20.22 3.51 6.66
CA VAL A 17 -20.91 2.61 7.57
C VAL A 17 -20.12 1.31 7.80
N TYR A 18 -20.12 0.88 9.05
CA TYR A 18 -19.48 -0.37 9.50
C TYR A 18 -20.48 -1.20 10.30
N ALA A 19 -20.50 -2.49 10.08
CA ALA A 19 -21.28 -3.46 10.84
C ALA A 19 -20.41 -4.17 11.89
N VAL A 20 -20.94 -4.39 13.08
CA VAL A 20 -20.30 -5.19 14.13
C VAL A 20 -20.36 -6.65 13.73
N THR A 21 -19.20 -7.30 13.57
CA THR A 21 -19.10 -8.72 13.18
C THR A 21 -18.91 -9.66 14.35
N THR A 22 -18.49 -9.16 15.50
CA THR A 22 -18.30 -9.96 16.70
C THR A 22 -18.77 -9.17 17.91
N SER A 23 -19.74 -9.72 18.63
CA SER A 23 -20.28 -9.16 19.85
C SER A 23 -19.19 -8.99 20.92
N GLY A 24 -19.16 -7.83 21.58
CA GLY A 24 -18.21 -7.52 22.65
C GLY A 24 -18.88 -7.59 24.03
N VAL A 25 -18.13 -8.06 25.03
CA VAL A 25 -18.52 -7.98 26.43
C VAL A 25 -17.65 -6.95 27.14
N PRO A 26 -18.22 -6.01 27.91
CA PRO A 26 -17.42 -4.99 28.60
C PRO A 26 -16.51 -5.62 29.65
N VAL A 27 -15.24 -5.23 29.65
CA VAL A 27 -14.25 -5.53 30.68
C VAL A 27 -13.76 -4.19 31.24
N ASP A 28 -13.89 -4.00 32.55
CA ASP A 28 -13.52 -2.75 33.25
C ASP A 28 -14.13 -1.48 32.64
N GLY A 29 -15.37 -1.59 32.14
CA GLY A 29 -16.09 -0.46 31.52
C GLY A 29 -15.70 -0.15 30.07
N VAL A 30 -14.76 -0.90 29.49
CA VAL A 30 -14.37 -0.80 28.09
C VAL A 30 -14.85 -2.03 27.33
N MET A 31 -15.44 -1.82 26.15
CA MET A 31 -15.88 -2.89 25.25
C MET A 31 -15.10 -2.81 23.93
N THR A 32 -14.51 -3.92 23.53
CA THR A 32 -13.86 -4.06 22.23
C THR A 32 -14.72 -4.94 21.34
N VAL A 33 -15.02 -4.45 20.13
CA VAL A 33 -15.79 -5.18 19.11
C VAL A 33 -15.01 -5.22 17.80
N THR A 34 -15.25 -6.23 17.01
CA THR A 34 -14.74 -6.28 15.63
C THR A 34 -15.79 -5.73 14.70
N ILE A 35 -15.37 -4.86 13.80
CA ILE A 35 -16.27 -4.23 12.82
C ILE A 35 -15.72 -4.42 11.41
N GLN A 36 -16.61 -4.41 10.44
CA GLN A 36 -16.28 -4.49 9.01
C GLN A 36 -17.03 -3.39 8.25
N ALA A 37 -16.38 -2.77 7.29
CA ALA A 37 -17.03 -1.79 6.41
C ALA A 37 -18.17 -2.48 5.62
N SER A 38 -19.31 -1.82 5.54
CA SER A 38 -20.49 -2.31 4.78
C SER A 38 -20.23 -2.26 3.27
N ASP A 39 -19.51 -1.25 2.82
CA ASP A 39 -19.11 -1.10 1.42
C ASP A 39 -17.65 -1.51 1.22
N ALA A 40 -17.39 -2.24 0.13
CA ALA A 40 -16.03 -2.59 -0.27
C ALA A 40 -15.31 -1.36 -0.84
N GLY A 41 -14.00 -1.25 -0.57
CA GLY A 41 -13.18 -0.17 -1.13
C GLY A 41 -12.13 0.33 -0.15
N ALA A 42 -11.16 1.10 -0.66
CA ALA A 42 -10.12 1.72 0.15
C ALA A 42 -10.68 2.78 1.11
N SER A 43 -11.85 3.34 0.81
CA SER A 43 -12.57 4.29 1.68
C SER A 43 -12.95 3.70 3.04
N GLY A 44 -13.10 2.37 3.12
CA GLY A 44 -13.36 1.66 4.37
C GLY A 44 -12.16 1.56 5.32
N ASN A 45 -10.96 1.97 4.91
CA ASN A 45 -9.79 2.00 5.80
C ASN A 45 -9.82 3.24 6.68
N LEU A 46 -9.57 3.06 7.99
CA LEU A 46 -9.51 4.16 8.95
C LEU A 46 -8.22 4.09 9.77
N PRO A 47 -7.62 5.24 10.10
CA PRO A 47 -6.49 5.28 11.03
C PRO A 47 -6.92 4.89 12.45
N GLU A 48 -5.95 4.59 13.29
CA GLU A 48 -6.13 4.44 14.74
C GLU A 48 -6.67 5.73 15.36
N GLY A 49 -7.57 5.60 16.33
CA GLY A 49 -8.15 6.73 17.06
C GLY A 49 -9.26 7.48 16.33
N GLU A 50 -9.71 7.01 15.16
CA GLU A 50 -10.84 7.62 14.44
C GLU A 50 -12.16 7.31 15.16
N SER A 51 -13.05 8.29 15.23
CA SER A 51 -14.33 8.18 15.94
C SER A 51 -15.43 7.59 15.06
N LEU A 52 -16.18 6.65 15.62
CA LEU A 52 -17.34 6.01 15.03
C LEU A 52 -18.54 6.20 15.93
N THR A 53 -19.69 6.53 15.37
CA THR A 53 -20.93 6.74 16.11
C THR A 53 -21.93 5.62 15.78
N LEU A 54 -22.53 5.03 16.82
CA LEU A 54 -23.62 4.07 16.66
C LEU A 54 -24.83 4.74 15.97
N LEU A 55 -25.36 4.11 14.91
CA LEU A 55 -26.57 4.56 14.23
C LEU A 55 -27.82 4.36 15.06
N SER A 56 -27.84 3.31 15.89
CA SER A 56 -28.93 3.01 16.81
C SER A 56 -28.40 2.98 18.25
N PRO A 57 -28.86 3.86 19.14
CA PRO A 57 -28.42 3.90 20.53
C PRO A 57 -28.78 2.59 21.27
N VAL A 58 -27.83 2.04 22.02
CA VAL A 58 -28.04 0.86 22.89
C VAL A 58 -28.01 1.32 24.35
N PRO A 59 -29.05 1.04 25.15
CA PRO A 59 -29.09 1.42 26.56
C PRO A 59 -27.91 0.85 27.35
N GLY A 60 -27.13 1.73 27.99
CA GLY A 60 -25.97 1.34 28.79
C GLY A 60 -24.67 1.20 28.00
N VAL A 61 -24.65 1.55 26.71
CA VAL A 61 -23.47 1.62 25.85
C VAL A 61 -23.27 3.04 25.38
N GLU A 62 -22.05 3.53 25.42
CA GLU A 62 -21.70 4.83 24.86
C GLU A 62 -21.82 4.82 23.33
N SER A 63 -22.43 5.88 22.74
CA SER A 63 -22.72 5.90 21.31
C SER A 63 -21.49 6.16 20.43
N ILE A 64 -20.35 6.53 21.03
CA ILE A 64 -19.10 6.82 20.32
C ILE A 64 -18.06 5.77 20.68
N GLY A 65 -17.46 5.14 19.68
CA GLY A 65 -16.31 4.27 19.78
C GLY A 65 -15.11 4.85 19.04
N LEU A 66 -13.92 4.37 19.35
CA LEU A 66 -12.68 4.72 18.66
C LEU A 66 -12.07 3.48 18.01
N THR A 67 -11.48 3.65 16.85
CA THR A 67 -10.70 2.58 16.20
C THR A 67 -9.49 2.23 17.06
N GLY A 68 -9.29 0.94 17.27
CA GLY A 68 -8.17 0.40 18.07
C GLY A 68 -6.83 0.51 17.36
N THR A 69 -5.80 -0.01 18.04
CA THR A 69 -4.41 -0.02 17.53
C THR A 69 -4.31 -0.68 16.15
N GLY A 70 -3.70 0.03 15.21
CA GLY A 70 -3.56 -0.39 13.82
C GLY A 70 -4.69 0.05 12.90
N GLY A 71 -5.78 0.64 13.45
CA GLY A 71 -6.90 1.14 12.65
C GLY A 71 -7.72 0.01 11.98
N ILE A 72 -8.46 0.39 10.94
CA ILE A 72 -9.20 -0.55 10.06
C ILE A 72 -8.46 -0.58 8.73
N ILE A 73 -8.02 -1.76 8.31
CA ILE A 73 -7.20 -1.98 7.11
C ILE A 73 -7.77 -3.13 6.27
N GLY A 74 -7.29 -3.25 5.03
CA GLY A 74 -7.65 -4.35 4.12
C GLY A 74 -8.68 -3.95 3.06
N GLY A 75 -9.25 -2.74 3.15
CA GLY A 75 -10.06 -2.19 2.06
C GLY A 75 -9.19 -1.84 0.85
N ALA A 76 -9.61 -2.28 -0.34
CA ALA A 76 -8.96 -1.95 -1.60
C ALA A 76 -10.00 -1.68 -2.67
N ASP A 77 -9.72 -0.72 -3.54
CA ASP A 77 -10.58 -0.44 -4.70
C ASP A 77 -10.37 -1.50 -5.79
N ILE A 78 -11.26 -1.50 -6.77
CA ILE A 78 -11.12 -2.37 -7.95
C ILE A 78 -9.80 -2.04 -8.65
N GLU A 79 -9.01 -3.07 -8.92
CA GLU A 79 -7.72 -2.93 -9.61
C GLU A 79 -7.91 -2.22 -10.96
N PRO A 80 -7.19 -1.13 -11.22
CA PRO A 80 -7.26 -0.43 -12.50
C PRO A 80 -6.81 -1.34 -13.67
N VAL A 81 -7.45 -1.19 -14.83
CA VAL A 81 -7.15 -2.02 -16.01
C VAL A 81 -5.66 -2.04 -16.39
N PRO A 82 -4.91 -0.93 -16.34
CA PRO A 82 -3.46 -0.95 -16.62
C PRO A 82 -2.67 -1.81 -15.65
N GLU A 83 -3.04 -1.83 -14.36
CA GLU A 83 -2.37 -2.63 -13.32
C GLU A 83 -2.70 -4.11 -13.48
N LEU A 84 -3.97 -4.44 -13.78
CA LEU A 84 -4.40 -5.80 -14.13
C LEU A 84 -3.63 -6.32 -15.35
N LEU A 85 -3.47 -5.50 -16.39
CA LEU A 85 -2.72 -5.86 -17.59
C LEU A 85 -1.25 -6.12 -17.28
N ASP A 86 -0.61 -5.25 -16.48
CA ASP A 86 0.79 -5.44 -16.05
C ASP A 86 0.96 -6.76 -15.29
N ARG A 87 0.06 -7.03 -14.34
CA ARG A 87 0.06 -8.28 -13.56
C ARG A 87 -0.14 -9.52 -14.45
N LEU A 88 -1.04 -9.45 -15.42
CA LEU A 88 -1.30 -10.52 -16.38
C LEU A 88 -0.06 -10.77 -17.27
N LEU A 89 0.55 -9.71 -17.80
CA LEU A 89 1.75 -9.80 -18.62
C LEU A 89 2.94 -10.32 -17.82
N PHE A 90 3.08 -9.89 -16.57
CA PHE A 90 4.11 -10.41 -15.66
C PHE A 90 3.95 -11.92 -15.46
N ARG A 91 2.74 -12.39 -15.13
CA ARG A 91 2.45 -13.82 -14.95
C ARG A 91 2.67 -14.64 -16.23
N LYS A 92 2.35 -14.06 -17.39
CA LYS A 92 2.59 -14.72 -18.69
C LYS A 92 4.08 -14.86 -19.01
N ARG A 93 4.91 -13.86 -18.66
CA ARG A 93 6.35 -13.88 -18.84
C ARG A 93 7.07 -14.77 -17.81
N ASN A 94 6.50 -14.89 -16.63
CA ASN A 94 7.03 -15.62 -15.48
C ASN A 94 6.00 -16.68 -15.04
N PRO A 95 5.87 -17.81 -15.75
CA PRO A 95 4.92 -18.84 -15.36
C PRO A 95 5.31 -19.41 -13.99
N PRO A 96 4.33 -19.75 -13.12
CA PRO A 96 4.59 -20.32 -11.81
C PRO A 96 5.38 -21.62 -11.94
N VAL A 97 6.44 -21.76 -11.16
CA VAL A 97 7.27 -22.99 -11.08
C VAL A 97 7.33 -23.56 -9.67
N GLY A 98 6.58 -23.00 -8.73
CA GLY A 98 6.42 -23.55 -7.39
C GLY A 98 7.55 -23.16 -6.43
N GLY A 99 7.99 -21.91 -6.43
CA GLY A 99 8.95 -21.37 -5.47
C GLY A 99 10.16 -20.66 -6.05
N ALA A 100 10.11 -20.32 -7.34
CA ALA A 100 11.07 -19.38 -7.91
C ALA A 100 10.88 -17.98 -7.32
N VAL A 101 11.91 -17.15 -7.40
CA VAL A 101 11.87 -15.78 -6.84
C VAL A 101 10.66 -14.98 -7.32
N HIS A 102 10.30 -15.10 -8.59
CA HIS A 102 9.16 -14.41 -9.15
C HIS A 102 7.79 -14.93 -8.65
N ASP A 103 7.69 -16.16 -8.16
CA ASP A 103 6.46 -16.69 -7.57
C ASP A 103 6.09 -15.91 -6.30
N TYR A 104 7.07 -15.53 -5.48
CA TYR A 104 6.84 -14.74 -4.27
C TYR A 104 6.32 -13.33 -4.60
N VAL A 105 6.75 -12.74 -5.73
CA VAL A 105 6.20 -11.47 -6.23
C VAL A 105 4.73 -11.65 -6.65
N ILE A 106 4.41 -12.75 -7.34
CA ILE A 106 3.04 -13.06 -7.75
C ILE A 106 2.15 -13.21 -6.52
N TRP A 107 2.54 -14.05 -5.56
CA TRP A 107 1.78 -14.31 -4.33
C TRP A 107 1.60 -13.05 -3.49
N ALA A 108 2.64 -12.23 -3.36
CA ALA A 108 2.53 -10.96 -2.64
C ALA A 108 1.50 -10.01 -3.29
N ARG A 109 1.43 -9.98 -4.62
CA ARG A 109 0.47 -9.15 -5.38
C ARG A 109 -0.95 -9.74 -5.43
N GLU A 110 -1.17 -10.94 -4.95
CA GLU A 110 -2.51 -11.52 -4.71
C GLU A 110 -3.14 -10.96 -3.43
N MET A 111 -2.35 -10.43 -2.51
CA MET A 111 -2.86 -9.77 -1.31
C MET A 111 -3.52 -8.43 -1.63
N ALA A 112 -4.71 -8.22 -1.07
CA ALA A 112 -5.50 -7.01 -1.31
C ALA A 112 -4.71 -5.72 -0.99
N GLY A 113 -4.74 -4.77 -1.93
CA GLY A 113 -4.09 -3.46 -1.80
C GLY A 113 -2.58 -3.44 -2.06
N VAL A 114 -1.90 -4.58 -2.22
CA VAL A 114 -0.49 -4.61 -2.59
C VAL A 114 -0.34 -4.15 -4.04
N SER A 115 0.29 -2.99 -4.23
CA SER A 115 0.47 -2.39 -5.56
C SER A 115 1.72 -2.93 -6.27
N ARG A 116 2.84 -3.01 -5.55
CA ARG A 116 4.12 -3.48 -6.08
C ARG A 116 4.81 -4.38 -5.06
N ALA A 117 5.51 -5.40 -5.56
CA ALA A 117 6.31 -6.30 -4.74
C ALA A 117 7.62 -6.68 -5.43
N TRP A 118 8.63 -7.01 -4.64
CA TRP A 118 9.96 -7.44 -5.10
C TRP A 118 10.46 -8.57 -4.21
N ALA A 119 11.08 -9.57 -4.80
CA ALA A 119 11.69 -10.66 -4.09
C ALA A 119 13.19 -10.74 -4.38
N PHE A 120 13.96 -11.02 -3.35
CA PHE A 120 15.41 -11.08 -3.38
C PHE A 120 15.86 -12.49 -2.97
N ASP A 121 16.62 -13.16 -3.86
CA ASP A 121 17.14 -14.48 -3.57
C ASP A 121 18.23 -14.43 -2.51
N ALA A 122 18.30 -15.49 -1.69
CA ALA A 122 19.32 -15.69 -0.67
C ALA A 122 19.55 -14.50 0.27
N TRP A 123 18.48 -13.82 0.69
CA TRP A 123 18.50 -12.57 1.47
C TRP A 123 19.37 -12.69 2.75
N HIS A 124 19.24 -13.79 3.46
CA HIS A 124 20.06 -14.16 4.62
C HIS A 124 20.84 -15.47 4.42
N GLY A 125 21.12 -15.82 3.16
CA GLY A 125 21.81 -17.04 2.79
C GLY A 125 20.91 -18.08 2.10
N PRO A 126 21.41 -19.29 1.87
CA PRO A 126 20.66 -20.33 1.15
C PRO A 126 19.28 -20.61 1.79
N CYS A 127 18.30 -20.94 0.97
CA CYS A 127 16.92 -21.22 1.38
C CYS A 127 16.17 -20.04 2.01
N THR A 128 16.61 -18.80 1.78
CA THR A 128 15.92 -17.60 2.25
C THR A 128 15.53 -16.70 1.09
N ILE A 129 14.35 -16.10 1.20
CA ILE A 129 13.82 -15.08 0.27
C ILE A 129 13.56 -13.81 1.05
N GLY A 130 14.11 -12.68 0.61
CA GLY A 130 13.69 -11.35 1.04
C GLY A 130 12.48 -10.90 0.24
N LEU A 131 11.39 -10.51 0.89
CA LEU A 131 10.19 -10.02 0.23
C LEU A 131 9.90 -8.59 0.64
N ALA A 132 9.86 -7.67 -0.33
CA ALA A 132 9.45 -6.28 -0.14
C ALA A 132 8.16 -6.02 -0.91
N TRP A 133 7.29 -5.17 -0.37
CA TRP A 133 6.08 -4.72 -1.05
C TRP A 133 5.64 -3.35 -0.57
N VAL A 134 4.80 -2.68 -1.35
CA VAL A 134 4.24 -1.38 -1.01
C VAL A 134 2.76 -1.28 -1.38
N TYR A 135 2.10 -0.30 -0.77
CA TYR A 135 0.71 0.07 -0.96
C TYR A 135 0.65 1.51 -1.50
N ASP A 136 0.75 1.70 -2.82
CA ASP A 136 0.87 3.03 -3.43
C ASP A 136 -0.35 3.94 -3.17
N ASP A 137 -1.51 3.35 -2.85
CA ASP A 137 -2.76 4.07 -2.58
C ASP A 137 -2.93 4.48 -1.11
N ARG A 138 -1.98 4.11 -0.22
CA ARG A 138 -2.00 4.50 1.19
C ARG A 138 -1.15 5.75 1.44
N SER A 139 -1.48 6.51 2.48
CA SER A 139 -0.65 7.63 2.95
C SER A 139 0.74 7.18 3.42
N VAL A 140 0.82 6.00 4.04
CA VAL A 140 2.07 5.30 4.36
C VAL A 140 2.16 4.09 3.45
N ILE A 141 3.05 4.17 2.47
CA ILE A 141 3.15 3.14 1.42
C ILE A 141 3.87 1.86 1.87
N THR A 142 4.64 1.92 2.95
CA THR A 142 5.35 0.75 3.49
C THR A 142 4.44 -0.08 4.40
N PRO A 143 4.60 -1.43 4.41
CA PRO A 143 3.80 -2.30 5.25
C PRO A 143 4.04 -2.07 6.74
N GLY A 144 2.97 -1.98 7.51
CA GLY A 144 3.01 -1.96 8.96
C GLY A 144 3.20 -3.37 9.56
N TYR A 145 3.19 -3.44 10.89
CA TYR A 145 3.34 -4.73 11.58
C TYR A 145 2.26 -5.74 11.18
N GLN A 146 1.00 -5.31 11.15
CA GLN A 146 -0.12 -6.21 10.82
C GLN A 146 -0.09 -6.65 9.36
N ASP A 147 0.31 -5.76 8.44
CA ASP A 147 0.46 -6.11 7.02
C ASP A 147 1.53 -7.20 6.84
N ARG A 148 2.65 -7.10 7.57
CA ARG A 148 3.72 -8.11 7.55
C ARG A 148 3.24 -9.45 8.09
N LYS A 149 2.51 -9.43 9.19
CA LYS A 149 1.94 -10.64 9.76
C LYS A 149 0.92 -11.32 8.82
N ASN A 150 0.04 -10.53 8.23
CA ASN A 150 -0.94 -11.05 7.26
C ASN A 150 -0.27 -11.65 6.03
N MET A 151 0.81 -11.04 5.54
CA MET A 151 1.61 -11.56 4.43
C MET A 151 2.31 -12.88 4.81
N GLU A 152 2.89 -12.95 6.01
CA GLU A 152 3.52 -14.17 6.52
C GLU A 152 2.51 -15.32 6.63
N ASP A 153 1.35 -15.07 7.22
CA ASP A 153 0.28 -16.05 7.37
C ASP A 153 -0.24 -16.52 6.00
N TYR A 154 -0.42 -15.59 5.05
CA TYR A 154 -0.83 -15.90 3.68
C TYR A 154 0.18 -16.79 2.96
N LEU A 155 1.46 -16.43 3.00
CA LEU A 155 2.53 -17.19 2.36
C LEU A 155 2.75 -18.54 3.03
N PHE A 156 2.57 -18.62 4.36
CA PHE A 156 2.73 -19.88 5.07
C PHE A 156 1.67 -20.88 4.64
N ARG A 157 0.39 -20.49 4.71
CA ARG A 157 -0.72 -21.36 4.34
C ARG A 157 -2.04 -20.60 4.24
N HIS A 158 -2.70 -20.68 3.10
CA HIS A 158 -4.06 -20.17 2.92
C HIS A 158 -4.90 -21.11 2.07
N THR A 159 -6.21 -20.89 2.06
CA THR A 159 -7.12 -21.62 1.18
C THR A 159 -7.25 -20.83 -0.13
N ASP A 160 -6.93 -21.47 -1.25
CA ASP A 160 -7.18 -20.90 -2.57
C ASP A 160 -8.69 -20.76 -2.79
N PRO A 161 -9.22 -19.54 -2.97
CA PRO A 161 -10.66 -19.30 -3.11
C PRO A 161 -11.27 -19.95 -4.36
N ALA A 162 -10.47 -20.23 -5.38
CA ALA A 162 -10.96 -20.83 -6.62
C ALA A 162 -11.11 -22.34 -6.52
N THR A 163 -10.23 -23.01 -5.76
CA THR A 163 -10.17 -24.49 -5.69
C THR A 163 -10.58 -25.04 -4.33
N GLY A 164 -10.60 -24.23 -3.28
CA GLY A 164 -10.81 -24.66 -1.89
C GLY A 164 -9.64 -25.48 -1.30
N VAL A 165 -8.52 -25.58 -2.02
CA VAL A 165 -7.36 -26.37 -1.61
C VAL A 165 -6.41 -25.48 -0.79
N TRP A 166 -5.73 -26.09 0.17
CA TRP A 166 -4.68 -25.44 0.93
C TRP A 166 -3.43 -25.26 0.06
N VAL A 167 -2.96 -24.03 -0.03
CA VAL A 167 -1.78 -23.63 -0.77
C VAL A 167 -0.84 -22.80 0.12
N GLY A 168 0.40 -22.65 -0.29
CA GLY A 168 1.39 -21.84 0.42
C GLY A 168 2.79 -22.01 -0.16
N LYS A 169 3.74 -21.30 0.44
CA LYS A 169 5.16 -21.37 0.02
C LYS A 169 5.73 -22.79 0.15
N PRO A 170 6.76 -23.15 -0.65
CA PRO A 170 7.46 -24.41 -0.50
C PRO A 170 8.02 -24.63 0.91
N GLY A 171 8.00 -25.89 1.36
CA GLY A 171 8.64 -26.27 2.62
C GLY A 171 10.16 -26.02 2.60
N GLY A 172 10.71 -25.64 3.75
CA GLY A 172 12.15 -25.39 3.90
C GLY A 172 12.66 -24.05 3.40
N ILE A 173 11.78 -23.20 2.82
CA ILE A 173 12.13 -21.82 2.44
C ILE A 173 11.65 -20.85 3.51
N GLU A 174 12.54 -20.01 4.01
CA GLU A 174 12.21 -18.90 4.90
C GLU A 174 11.97 -17.63 4.09
N VAL A 175 10.89 -16.91 4.38
CA VAL A 175 10.58 -15.62 3.77
C VAL A 175 10.76 -14.53 4.81
N TRP A 176 11.62 -13.57 4.50
CA TRP A 176 11.93 -12.44 5.38
C TRP A 176 11.30 -11.16 4.82
N PRO A 177 10.42 -10.48 5.56
CA PRO A 177 9.94 -9.16 5.17
C PRO A 177 11.12 -8.19 5.13
N VAL A 178 11.37 -7.60 3.95
CA VAL A 178 12.40 -6.58 3.79
C VAL A 178 11.83 -5.24 4.20
N GLU A 179 12.41 -4.63 5.22
CA GLU A 179 12.03 -3.29 5.65
C GLU A 179 12.58 -2.26 4.66
N LEU A 180 11.67 -1.71 3.84
CA LEU A 180 12.02 -0.68 2.88
C LEU A 180 12.18 0.67 3.57
N VAL A 181 13.32 1.30 3.34
CA VAL A 181 13.59 2.68 3.73
C VAL A 181 13.22 3.59 2.55
N LEU A 182 12.25 4.47 2.76
CA LEU A 182 11.86 5.44 1.73
C LEU A 182 12.92 6.53 1.64
N ARG A 183 13.39 6.78 0.40
CA ARG A 183 14.36 7.84 0.10
C ARG A 183 13.68 8.94 -0.71
N PRO A 184 13.14 9.99 -0.06
CA PRO A 184 12.47 11.08 -0.77
C PRO A 184 13.50 11.94 -1.50
N VAL A 185 13.25 12.19 -2.78
CA VAL A 185 14.04 13.07 -3.64
C VAL A 185 13.32 14.41 -3.77
N ASN A 186 13.83 15.41 -3.08
CA ASN A 186 13.30 16.77 -3.16
C ASN A 186 13.86 17.47 -4.40
N MET A 187 13.01 18.18 -5.11
CA MET A 187 13.39 18.86 -6.36
C MET A 187 12.91 20.31 -6.36
N VAL A 188 13.78 21.18 -6.89
CA VAL A 188 13.42 22.55 -7.24
C VAL A 188 13.34 22.60 -8.77
N ILE A 189 12.15 22.87 -9.29
CA ILE A 189 11.84 22.79 -10.72
C ILE A 189 11.25 24.14 -11.17
N ASP A 190 11.99 24.84 -12.03
CA ASP A 190 11.53 26.06 -12.69
C ASP A 190 11.02 25.67 -14.07
N ILE A 191 9.73 25.88 -14.35
CA ILE A 191 9.06 25.43 -15.58
C ILE A 191 8.49 26.61 -16.38
N THR A 192 8.48 26.48 -17.69
CA THR A 192 7.88 27.45 -18.59
C THR A 192 6.84 26.78 -19.49
N PRO A 193 5.59 27.29 -19.56
CA PRO A 193 4.96 28.28 -18.66
C PRO A 193 4.71 27.70 -17.26
N ASP A 194 4.86 28.52 -16.23
CA ASP A 194 4.57 28.15 -14.86
C ASP A 194 3.10 28.38 -14.53
N THR A 195 2.29 27.34 -14.64
CA THR A 195 0.86 27.34 -14.36
C THR A 195 0.50 26.17 -13.44
N SER A 196 -0.66 26.25 -12.78
CA SER A 196 -1.15 25.11 -11.98
C SER A 196 -1.35 23.82 -12.82
N ALA A 197 -1.68 23.95 -14.10
CA ALA A 197 -1.86 22.83 -15.00
C ALA A 197 -0.52 22.16 -15.35
N THR A 198 0.50 22.95 -15.68
CA THR A 198 1.85 22.42 -15.99
C THR A 198 2.51 21.82 -14.77
N ARG A 199 2.37 22.44 -13.57
CA ARG A 199 2.85 21.85 -12.29
C ARG A 199 2.21 20.48 -12.02
N LYS A 200 0.88 20.36 -12.19
CA LYS A 200 0.17 19.07 -12.04
C LYS A 200 0.62 18.03 -13.07
N ALA A 201 0.86 18.43 -14.32
CA ALA A 201 1.34 17.54 -15.36
C ALA A 201 2.74 16.99 -15.03
N VAL A 202 3.66 17.84 -14.58
CA VAL A 202 5.00 17.42 -14.13
C VAL A 202 4.90 16.49 -12.92
N GLN A 203 4.11 16.83 -11.92
CA GLN A 203 3.90 15.98 -10.73
C GLN A 203 3.37 14.60 -11.13
N SER A 204 2.37 14.54 -12.00
CA SER A 204 1.82 13.27 -12.51
C SER A 204 2.87 12.42 -13.22
N ARG A 205 3.73 13.03 -14.06
CA ARG A 205 4.81 12.32 -14.75
C ARG A 205 5.87 11.79 -13.79
N LEU A 206 6.24 12.57 -12.78
CA LEU A 206 7.20 12.15 -11.76
C LEU A 206 6.64 11.02 -10.89
N LEU A 207 5.35 11.06 -10.50
CA LEU A 207 4.68 9.96 -9.79
C LEU A 207 4.59 8.70 -10.66
N THR A 208 4.36 8.84 -11.96
CA THR A 208 4.40 7.71 -12.89
C THR A 208 5.82 7.10 -12.95
N LEU A 209 6.86 7.94 -13.02
CA LEU A 209 8.25 7.47 -12.95
C LEU A 209 8.54 6.74 -11.64
N GLN A 210 8.08 7.27 -10.49
CA GLN A 210 8.23 6.62 -9.18
C GLN A 210 7.66 5.18 -9.18
N LYS A 211 6.51 4.95 -9.80
CA LYS A 211 5.89 3.62 -9.86
C LYS A 211 6.75 2.59 -10.64
N THR A 212 7.67 3.03 -11.49
CA THR A 212 8.57 2.14 -12.24
C THR A 212 9.86 1.80 -11.48
N LEU A 213 10.15 2.49 -10.38
CA LEU A 213 11.38 2.29 -9.63
C LEU A 213 11.33 1.05 -8.74
N GLN A 214 12.48 0.41 -8.60
CA GLN A 214 12.67 -0.78 -7.76
C GLN A 214 13.60 -0.46 -6.58
N PRO A 215 13.51 -1.18 -5.46
CA PRO A 215 14.48 -1.06 -4.38
C PRO A 215 15.90 -1.36 -4.89
N GLY A 216 16.87 -0.57 -4.42
CA GLY A 216 18.26 -0.68 -4.85
C GLY A 216 18.58 -0.11 -6.23
N GLN A 217 17.59 0.41 -6.94
CA GLN A 217 17.79 0.96 -8.28
C GLN A 217 18.23 2.43 -8.20
N THR A 218 19.39 2.74 -8.77
CA THR A 218 19.80 4.14 -9.00
C THR A 218 18.81 4.83 -9.93
N LEU A 219 18.32 6.00 -9.55
CA LEU A 219 17.47 6.84 -10.38
C LEU A 219 18.34 7.76 -11.25
N PRO A 220 18.39 7.51 -12.58
CA PRO A 220 19.17 8.38 -13.48
C PRO A 220 18.55 9.77 -13.57
N ILE A 221 19.39 10.80 -13.55
CA ILE A 221 18.95 12.18 -13.77
C ILE A 221 18.26 12.37 -15.11
N SER A 222 18.64 11.59 -16.12
CA SER A 222 18.03 11.61 -17.44
C SER A 222 16.55 11.17 -17.40
N ALA A 223 16.19 10.19 -16.54
CA ALA A 223 14.82 9.75 -16.37
C ALA A 223 13.94 10.86 -15.76
N ILE A 224 14.47 11.57 -14.75
CA ILE A 224 13.80 12.74 -14.16
C ILE A 224 13.60 13.83 -15.21
N ARG A 225 14.65 14.17 -15.97
CA ARG A 225 14.60 15.17 -17.04
C ARG A 225 13.59 14.80 -18.11
N THR A 226 13.56 13.56 -18.52
CA THR A 226 12.55 13.05 -19.48
C THR A 226 11.14 13.20 -18.94
N ALA A 227 10.91 12.81 -17.66
CA ALA A 227 9.59 12.94 -17.05
C ALA A 227 9.10 14.39 -17.00
N ILE A 228 9.99 15.35 -16.69
CA ILE A 228 9.64 16.78 -16.69
C ILE A 228 9.43 17.29 -18.10
N GLY A 229 10.37 17.03 -19.03
CA GLY A 229 10.34 17.55 -20.38
C GLY A 229 9.22 16.99 -21.27
N THR A 230 8.67 15.82 -20.93
CA THR A 230 7.52 15.22 -21.62
C THR A 230 6.18 15.54 -20.97
N ALA A 231 6.17 16.33 -19.89
CA ALA A 231 4.94 16.74 -19.23
C ALA A 231 4.15 17.71 -20.13
N SER A 232 2.83 17.50 -20.20
CA SER A 232 1.96 18.27 -21.09
C SER A 232 2.01 19.77 -20.76
N GLY A 233 2.22 20.58 -21.80
CA GLY A 233 2.27 22.04 -21.70
C GLY A 233 3.59 22.64 -21.23
N VAL A 234 4.59 21.85 -20.89
CA VAL A 234 5.93 22.32 -20.55
C VAL A 234 6.73 22.54 -21.84
N THR A 235 7.27 23.75 -22.01
CA THR A 235 8.11 24.11 -23.18
C THR A 235 9.59 24.16 -22.80
N ASP A 236 9.91 24.53 -21.56
CA ASP A 236 11.28 24.56 -21.04
C ASP A 236 11.27 24.38 -19.52
N TYR A 237 12.40 23.95 -18.95
CA TYR A 237 12.55 23.80 -17.51
C TYR A 237 14.00 23.87 -17.04
N LYS A 238 14.18 24.23 -15.77
CA LYS A 238 15.45 24.09 -15.06
C LYS A 238 15.24 23.19 -13.83
N LEU A 239 16.23 22.35 -13.57
CA LEU A 239 16.22 21.40 -12.45
C LEU A 239 17.49 21.58 -11.63
N ASN A 240 17.36 21.64 -10.31
CA ASN A 240 18.48 21.77 -9.38
C ASN A 240 19.36 20.51 -9.26
N LEU A 241 18.87 19.34 -9.68
CA LEU A 241 19.63 18.10 -9.63
C LEU A 241 20.56 17.97 -10.84
N THR A 242 21.80 17.55 -10.60
CA THR A 242 22.87 17.46 -11.63
C THR A 242 23.46 16.07 -11.79
N ALA A 243 23.17 15.13 -10.86
CA ALA A 243 23.72 13.78 -10.85
C ALA A 243 22.64 12.73 -10.59
N ASP A 244 22.96 11.49 -10.95
CA ASP A 244 22.14 10.33 -10.64
C ASP A 244 21.99 10.14 -9.14
N ILE A 245 20.87 9.59 -8.71
CA ILE A 245 20.56 9.39 -7.30
C ILE A 245 20.77 7.91 -6.98
N PRO A 246 21.85 7.58 -6.24
CA PRO A 246 22.13 6.21 -5.83
C PRO A 246 21.10 5.74 -4.81
N CYS A 247 20.85 4.43 -4.77
CA CYS A 247 19.89 3.80 -3.88
C CYS A 247 20.51 2.52 -3.30
N ALA A 248 20.43 2.33 -1.99
CA ALA A 248 20.86 1.09 -1.34
C ALA A 248 19.82 -0.02 -1.56
N GLN A 249 20.24 -1.28 -1.41
CA GLN A 249 19.41 -2.44 -1.75
C GLN A 249 18.03 -2.48 -1.06
N ASN A 250 17.96 -1.97 0.17
CA ASN A 250 16.72 -1.87 0.94
C ASN A 250 16.06 -0.48 0.89
N GLU A 251 16.58 0.44 0.07
CA GLU A 251 15.97 1.75 -0.14
C GLU A 251 15.05 1.73 -1.35
N LEU A 252 13.95 2.47 -1.27
CA LEU A 252 13.06 2.77 -2.38
C LEU A 252 13.00 4.28 -2.57
N ILE A 253 13.40 4.75 -3.75
CA ILE A 253 13.31 6.17 -4.09
C ILE A 253 11.86 6.57 -4.27
N THR A 254 11.48 7.68 -3.62
CA THR A 254 10.17 8.31 -3.74
C THR A 254 10.32 9.76 -4.17
N ILE A 255 9.30 10.31 -4.82
CA ILE A 255 9.25 11.73 -5.12
C ILE A 255 8.92 12.48 -3.83
N GLY A 256 9.84 13.33 -3.41
CA GLY A 256 9.70 14.16 -2.22
C GLY A 256 8.98 15.48 -2.52
N VAL A 257 9.39 16.53 -1.81
CA VAL A 257 8.82 17.86 -1.97
C VAL A 257 9.23 18.46 -3.32
N LEU A 258 8.25 18.93 -4.09
CA LEU A 258 8.47 19.69 -5.32
C LEU A 258 8.32 21.18 -4.99
N THR A 259 9.39 21.94 -5.19
CA THR A 259 9.43 23.39 -4.99
C THR A 259 9.45 24.08 -6.35
N TRP A 260 8.56 25.04 -6.49
CA TRP A 260 8.42 25.87 -7.70
C TRP A 260 8.90 27.26 -7.36
N PRO A 261 10.06 27.72 -7.89
CA PRO A 261 10.51 29.09 -7.67
C PRO A 261 9.48 30.06 -8.24
N THR A 262 9.04 31.00 -7.44
CA THR A 262 8.29 32.15 -7.93
C THR A 262 9.28 33.13 -8.57
N VAL A 263 9.07 33.48 -9.83
CA VAL A 263 9.81 34.56 -10.53
C VAL A 263 9.41 35.89 -9.94
#